data_e4a2487934961c816bc0bd60185592b1
#
_entry.id   e4a2487934961c816bc0bd60185592b1
#
_cell.length_a   1.000
_cell.length_b   1.000
_cell.length_c   1.000
_cell.angle_alpha   90.00
_cell.angle_beta   90.00
_cell.angle_gamma   90.00
#
_symmetry.space_group_name_H-M   'P 1'
#
loop_
_entity.id
_entity.type
_entity.pdbx_description
1 polymer ?
#
loop_
_entity_poly.entity_id
_entity_poly.type
_entity_poly.pdbx_seq_one_letter_code
_entity_poly.pdbx_strand_id
1 'polypeptide(L)'
;MNKNTLYSKVFGWLGIGLLITFAVGYYVSFHLDNSMFTGFAMISIFAELAIAFVMGLCIAKLSPTACTILYLVYCVLSGLNFSVIFITYKVTSIVYVFLITSCIFLLFAVLGRISKVDFRKLGVYLLFTLLAVIIGSLVNIFIGSSTLSLGLTVLSIIVFMLYILYDMKMIDNMDDVFGEEKAAVYGAFQLYIDFINLFIDILRLIGKAKD
;
A
#
# COMPACT_ATOMS: atom_id res chain seq x y z
N MET A 1 -5.06 -14.99 23.27
CA MET A 1 -4.34 -15.52 22.09
C MET A 1 -2.91 -15.02 22.06
N ASN A 2 -1.97 -15.75 21.45
CA ASN A 2 -0.59 -15.25 21.35
C ASN A 2 -0.50 -14.21 20.24
N LYS A 3 -0.29 -12.95 20.58
CA LYS A 3 -0.14 -11.84 19.60
C LYS A 3 0.90 -12.13 18.49
N ASN A 4 1.89 -12.96 18.80
CA ASN A 4 2.89 -13.37 17.81
C ASN A 4 2.27 -14.16 16.65
N THR A 5 1.23 -14.96 16.91
CA THR A 5 0.52 -15.74 15.88
C THR A 5 -0.23 -14.82 14.92
N LEU A 6 -0.93 -13.80 15.44
CA LEU A 6 -1.60 -12.80 14.61
C LEU A 6 -0.62 -12.07 13.68
N TYR A 7 0.47 -11.54 14.23
CA TYR A 7 1.48 -10.87 13.41
C TYR A 7 2.09 -11.78 12.34
N SER A 8 2.39 -13.04 12.67
CA SER A 8 2.89 -14.00 11.68
C SER A 8 1.90 -14.18 10.51
N LYS A 9 0.60 -14.27 10.79
CA LYS A 9 -0.44 -14.35 9.76
C LYS A 9 -0.56 -13.06 8.94
N VAL A 10 -0.53 -11.90 9.60
CA VAL A 10 -0.55 -10.58 8.95
C VAL A 10 0.61 -10.46 7.95
N PHE A 11 1.83 -10.70 8.38
CA PHE A 11 3.01 -10.63 7.50
C PHE A 11 3.01 -11.72 6.43
N GLY A 12 2.46 -12.89 6.72
CA GLY A 12 2.24 -13.95 5.72
C GLY A 12 1.31 -13.49 4.60
N TRP A 13 0.14 -12.94 4.94
CA TRP A 13 -0.80 -12.38 3.97
C TRP A 13 -0.22 -11.19 3.22
N LEU A 14 0.50 -10.30 3.89
CA LEU A 14 1.22 -9.19 3.25
C LEU A 14 2.20 -9.70 2.18
N GLY A 15 3.02 -10.72 2.52
CA GLY A 15 3.93 -11.33 1.57
C GLY A 15 3.23 -11.94 0.36
N ILE A 16 2.11 -12.64 0.57
CA ILE A 16 1.27 -13.19 -0.51
C ILE A 16 0.74 -12.05 -1.41
N GLY A 17 0.20 -10.99 -0.83
CA GLY A 17 -0.31 -9.85 -1.58
C GLY A 17 0.75 -9.17 -2.43
N LEU A 18 1.92 -8.92 -1.88
CA LEU A 18 3.06 -8.34 -2.60
C LEU A 18 3.51 -9.24 -3.76
N LEU A 19 3.62 -10.57 -3.52
CA LEU A 19 3.98 -11.52 -4.56
C LEU A 19 2.97 -11.54 -5.71
N ILE A 20 1.67 -11.53 -5.43
CA ILE A 20 0.61 -11.45 -6.44
C ILE A 20 0.78 -10.17 -7.26
N THR A 21 0.92 -9.02 -6.60
CA THR A 21 1.04 -7.71 -7.27
C THR A 21 2.25 -7.66 -8.19
N PHE A 22 3.42 -8.08 -7.69
CA PHE A 22 4.63 -8.08 -8.52
C PHE A 22 4.57 -9.10 -9.65
N ALA A 23 4.01 -10.31 -9.42
CA ALA A 23 3.87 -11.34 -10.45
C ALA A 23 2.90 -10.88 -11.57
N VAL A 24 1.73 -10.35 -11.20
CA VAL A 24 0.76 -9.81 -12.16
C VAL A 24 1.34 -8.62 -12.92
N GLY A 25 1.95 -7.66 -12.22
CA GLY A 25 2.55 -6.48 -12.86
C GLY A 25 3.66 -6.85 -13.84
N TYR A 26 4.54 -7.77 -13.45
CA TYR A 26 5.59 -8.27 -14.32
C TYR A 26 5.02 -8.98 -15.54
N TYR A 27 4.10 -9.93 -15.36
CA TYR A 27 3.47 -10.67 -16.47
C TYR A 27 2.77 -9.73 -17.45
N VAL A 28 1.95 -8.82 -16.94
CA VAL A 28 1.17 -7.87 -17.75
C VAL A 28 2.07 -6.92 -18.53
N SER A 29 3.19 -6.47 -17.96
CA SER A 29 4.13 -5.56 -18.63
C SER A 29 4.75 -6.14 -19.94
N PHE A 30 4.69 -7.46 -20.15
CA PHE A 30 5.19 -8.12 -21.36
C PHE A 30 4.11 -8.54 -22.35
N HIS A 31 2.84 -8.60 -21.94
CA HIS A 31 1.79 -9.23 -22.74
C HIS A 31 0.66 -8.29 -23.16
N LEU A 32 0.54 -7.10 -22.56
CA LEU A 32 -0.50 -6.16 -22.95
C LEU A 32 0.04 -5.06 -23.86
N ASP A 33 -0.68 -4.84 -24.96
CA ASP A 33 -0.45 -3.72 -25.86
C ASP A 33 -0.86 -2.38 -25.20
N ASN A 34 -0.05 -1.34 -25.39
CA ASN A 34 -0.23 -0.03 -24.80
C ASN A 34 -1.62 0.60 -25.05
N SER A 35 -2.30 0.24 -26.12
CA SER A 35 -3.62 0.80 -26.47
C SER A 35 -4.77 0.27 -25.59
N MET A 36 -4.72 -1.01 -25.18
CA MET A 36 -5.70 -1.61 -24.28
C MET A 36 -5.44 -1.22 -22.81
N PHE A 37 -4.20 -0.90 -22.51
CA PHE A 37 -3.72 -0.69 -21.16
C PHE A 37 -4.39 0.53 -20.48
N THR A 38 -4.55 1.65 -21.20
CA THR A 38 -5.07 2.92 -20.61
C THR A 38 -6.50 2.77 -20.10
N GLY A 39 -7.36 2.05 -20.84
CA GLY A 39 -8.75 1.81 -20.42
C GLY A 39 -8.84 0.90 -19.19
N PHE A 40 -8.08 -0.20 -19.17
CA PHE A 40 -8.06 -1.12 -18.03
C PHE A 40 -7.44 -0.51 -16.77
N ALA A 41 -6.41 0.33 -16.90
CA ALA A 41 -5.77 1.00 -15.79
C ALA A 41 -6.75 1.95 -15.08
N MET A 42 -7.53 2.73 -15.81
CA MET A 42 -8.53 3.62 -15.20
C MET A 42 -9.61 2.84 -14.43
N ILE A 43 -10.13 1.76 -15.03
CA ILE A 43 -11.14 0.90 -14.39
C ILE A 43 -10.55 0.25 -13.13
N SER A 44 -9.31 -0.25 -13.18
CA SER A 44 -8.67 -0.88 -12.03
C SER A 44 -8.43 0.08 -10.87
N ILE A 45 -8.06 1.34 -11.13
CA ILE A 45 -7.91 2.37 -10.09
C ILE A 45 -9.25 2.62 -9.38
N PHE A 46 -10.35 2.79 -10.11
CA PHE A 46 -11.66 2.97 -9.49
C PHE A 46 -12.12 1.74 -8.71
N ALA A 47 -11.85 0.54 -9.22
CA ALA A 47 -12.14 -0.71 -8.53
C ALA A 47 -11.31 -0.86 -7.23
N GLU A 48 -10.01 -0.51 -7.26
CA GLU A 48 -9.16 -0.47 -6.06
C GLU A 48 -9.71 0.50 -5.01
N LEU A 49 -10.07 1.72 -5.42
CA LEU A 49 -10.69 2.69 -4.51
C LEU A 49 -11.99 2.16 -3.91
N ALA A 50 -12.86 1.55 -4.72
CA ALA A 50 -14.11 0.97 -4.22
C ALA A 50 -13.84 -0.16 -3.19
N ILE A 51 -12.89 -1.06 -3.47
CA ILE A 51 -12.51 -2.12 -2.53
C ILE A 51 -11.91 -1.52 -1.26
N ALA A 52 -11.04 -0.52 -1.37
CA ALA A 52 -10.45 0.15 -0.21
C ALA A 52 -11.53 0.80 0.68
N PHE A 53 -12.53 1.47 0.08
CA PHE A 53 -13.67 2.01 0.81
C PHE A 53 -14.50 0.91 1.49
N VAL A 54 -14.80 -0.18 0.79
CA VAL A 54 -15.56 -1.31 1.35
C VAL A 54 -14.79 -1.97 2.50
N MET A 55 -13.49 -2.21 2.33
CA MET A 55 -12.64 -2.79 3.37
C MET A 55 -12.50 -1.85 4.57
N GLY A 56 -12.34 -0.55 4.35
CA GLY A 56 -12.18 0.43 5.44
C GLY A 56 -13.48 0.72 6.21
N LEU A 57 -14.60 0.93 5.50
CA LEU A 57 -15.85 1.36 6.14
C LEU A 57 -16.77 0.21 6.53
N CYS A 58 -16.72 -0.91 5.80
CA CYS A 58 -17.66 -2.02 5.97
C CYS A 58 -17.01 -3.25 6.61
N ILE A 59 -15.76 -3.19 7.05
CA ILE A 59 -15.01 -4.33 7.59
C ILE A 59 -15.79 -5.08 8.69
N ALA A 60 -16.49 -4.37 9.55
CA ALA A 60 -17.28 -4.98 10.63
C ALA A 60 -18.39 -5.92 10.09
N LYS A 61 -18.95 -5.61 8.92
CA LYS A 61 -20.05 -6.36 8.27
C LYS A 61 -19.57 -7.49 7.34
N LEU A 62 -18.30 -7.46 6.94
CA LEU A 62 -17.74 -8.46 6.03
C LEU A 62 -17.49 -9.79 6.75
N SER A 63 -17.72 -10.91 6.05
CA SER A 63 -17.24 -12.21 6.51
C SER A 63 -15.72 -12.33 6.31
N PRO A 64 -15.02 -13.21 7.04
CA PRO A 64 -13.59 -13.46 6.84
C PRO A 64 -13.25 -13.83 5.38
N THR A 65 -14.08 -14.69 4.77
CA THR A 65 -13.94 -15.13 3.37
C THR A 65 -14.09 -13.94 2.40
N ALA A 66 -15.10 -13.08 2.60
CA ALA A 66 -15.29 -11.89 1.77
C ALA A 66 -14.11 -10.94 1.89
N CYS A 67 -13.57 -10.72 3.09
CA CYS A 67 -12.39 -9.92 3.34
C CYS A 67 -11.17 -10.46 2.58
N THR A 68 -10.95 -11.78 2.62
CA THR A 68 -9.87 -12.45 1.89
C THR A 68 -10.01 -12.29 0.37
N ILE A 69 -11.20 -12.50 -0.17
CA ILE A 69 -11.46 -12.36 -1.61
C ILE A 69 -11.21 -10.91 -2.06
N LEU A 70 -11.73 -9.92 -1.33
CA LEU A 70 -11.54 -8.51 -1.64
C LEU A 70 -10.05 -8.13 -1.60
N TYR A 71 -9.32 -8.61 -0.61
CA TYR A 71 -7.87 -8.38 -0.51
C TYR A 71 -7.12 -8.96 -1.71
N LEU A 72 -7.38 -10.21 -2.09
CA LEU A 72 -6.72 -10.85 -3.22
C LEU A 72 -7.07 -10.16 -4.55
N VAL A 73 -8.34 -9.79 -4.75
CA VAL A 73 -8.78 -9.01 -5.93
C VAL A 73 -8.06 -7.65 -5.96
N TYR A 74 -7.96 -6.98 -4.81
CA TYR A 74 -7.19 -5.74 -4.70
C TYR A 74 -5.73 -5.91 -5.14
N CYS A 75 -5.05 -6.96 -4.67
CA CYS A 75 -3.66 -7.24 -5.04
C CYS A 75 -3.49 -7.49 -6.55
N VAL A 76 -4.45 -8.16 -7.19
CA VAL A 76 -4.45 -8.39 -8.65
C VAL A 76 -4.64 -7.08 -9.41
N LEU A 77 -5.63 -6.25 -9.02
CA LEU A 77 -5.87 -4.94 -9.62
C LEU A 77 -4.66 -4.02 -9.45
N SER A 78 -4.08 -3.99 -8.26
CA SER A 78 -2.84 -3.27 -7.98
C SER A 78 -1.68 -3.75 -8.86
N GLY A 79 -1.60 -5.05 -9.11
CA GLY A 79 -0.65 -5.64 -10.05
C GLY A 79 -0.83 -5.13 -11.49
N LEU A 80 -2.08 -4.97 -11.96
CA LEU A 80 -2.34 -4.36 -13.26
C LEU A 80 -1.77 -2.94 -13.32
N ASN A 81 -1.99 -2.12 -12.31
CA ASN A 81 -1.45 -0.76 -12.24
C ASN A 81 0.08 -0.76 -12.09
N PHE A 82 0.65 -1.73 -11.39
CA PHE A 82 2.09 -1.92 -11.23
C PHE A 82 2.83 -2.25 -12.53
N SER A 83 2.13 -2.74 -13.56
CA SER A 83 2.75 -3.01 -14.86
C SER A 83 3.35 -1.76 -15.51
N VAL A 84 2.78 -0.57 -15.26
CA VAL A 84 3.36 0.73 -15.69
C VAL A 84 4.75 0.91 -15.11
N ILE A 85 4.95 0.52 -13.86
CA ILE A 85 6.24 0.62 -13.17
C ILE A 85 7.29 -0.23 -13.90
N PHE A 86 6.94 -1.46 -14.27
CA PHE A 86 7.83 -2.35 -15.01
C PHE A 86 8.12 -1.87 -16.45
N ILE A 87 7.20 -1.13 -17.06
CA ILE A 87 7.40 -0.50 -18.38
C ILE A 87 8.31 0.73 -18.23
N THR A 88 8.11 1.55 -17.22
CA THR A 88 8.75 2.87 -17.05
C THR A 88 10.15 2.78 -16.45
N TYR A 89 10.36 1.90 -15.47
CA TYR A 89 11.60 1.85 -14.71
C TYR A 89 12.46 0.63 -15.06
N LYS A 90 13.79 0.76 -14.92
CA LYS A 90 14.73 -0.36 -15.06
C LYS A 90 14.47 -1.38 -13.94
N VAL A 91 14.42 -2.67 -14.29
CA VAL A 91 14.14 -3.75 -13.31
C VAL A 91 15.12 -3.73 -12.14
N THR A 92 16.40 -3.44 -12.42
CA THR A 92 17.42 -3.29 -11.36
C THR A 92 17.06 -2.20 -10.37
N SER A 93 16.50 -1.06 -10.85
CA SER A 93 16.04 0.03 -9.99
C SER A 93 14.84 -0.38 -9.14
N ILE A 94 13.88 -1.09 -9.72
CA ILE A 94 12.72 -1.65 -9.02
C ILE A 94 13.18 -2.54 -7.86
N VAL A 95 14.13 -3.45 -8.12
CA VAL A 95 14.67 -4.36 -7.09
C VAL A 95 15.38 -3.59 -5.97
N TYR A 96 16.25 -2.63 -6.32
CA TYR A 96 16.93 -1.81 -5.30
C TYR A 96 15.95 -1.02 -4.43
N VAL A 97 14.96 -0.38 -5.06
CA VAL A 97 13.95 0.38 -4.32
C VAL A 97 13.09 -0.55 -3.47
N PHE A 98 12.75 -1.75 -3.96
CA PHE A 98 12.02 -2.73 -3.17
C PHE A 98 12.79 -3.12 -1.89
N LEU A 99 14.10 -3.35 -2.00
CA LEU A 99 14.93 -3.68 -0.84
C LEU A 99 15.01 -2.49 0.15
N ILE A 100 15.21 -1.26 -0.35
CA ILE A 100 15.23 -0.06 0.50
C ILE A 100 13.89 0.10 1.21
N THR A 101 12.78 0.02 0.47
CA THR A 101 11.42 0.12 1.04
C THR A 101 11.19 -0.96 2.08
N SER A 102 11.60 -2.21 1.81
CA SER A 102 11.45 -3.31 2.75
C SER A 102 12.22 -3.06 4.05
N CYS A 103 13.44 -2.52 3.96
CA CYS A 103 14.23 -2.17 5.15
C CYS A 103 13.55 -1.07 5.97
N ILE A 104 13.09 0.01 5.32
CA ILE A 104 12.37 1.11 5.98
C ILE A 104 11.08 0.58 6.61
N PHE A 105 10.27 -0.17 5.84
CA PHE A 105 9.02 -0.74 6.30
C PHE A 105 9.20 -1.62 7.54
N LEU A 106 10.15 -2.56 7.51
CA LEU A 106 10.43 -3.44 8.63
C LEU A 106 10.92 -2.67 9.85
N LEU A 107 11.77 -1.65 9.66
CA LEU A 107 12.21 -0.78 10.75
C LEU A 107 11.01 -0.11 11.44
N PHE A 108 10.11 0.52 10.66
CA PHE A 108 8.95 1.22 11.21
C PHE A 108 7.92 0.24 11.78
N ALA A 109 7.72 -0.94 11.17
CA ALA A 109 6.87 -1.99 11.71
C ALA A 109 7.38 -2.49 13.08
N VAL A 110 8.68 -2.74 13.22
CA VAL A 110 9.29 -3.11 14.51
C VAL A 110 9.14 -1.99 15.53
N LEU A 111 9.44 -0.74 15.15
CA LEU A 111 9.27 0.43 16.03
C LEU A 111 7.81 0.60 16.47
N GLY A 112 6.84 0.46 15.56
CA GLY A 112 5.42 0.50 15.87
C GLY A 112 5.02 -0.57 16.89
N ARG A 113 5.54 -1.78 16.72
CA ARG A 113 5.24 -2.91 17.62
C ARG A 113 5.83 -2.74 19.02
N ILE A 114 7.11 -2.37 19.13
CA ILE A 114 7.82 -2.30 20.43
C ILE A 114 7.60 -0.99 21.17
N SER A 115 7.22 0.07 20.48
CA SER A 115 7.02 1.38 21.09
C SER A 115 5.92 1.36 22.16
N LYS A 116 6.15 2.08 23.26
CA LYS A 116 5.14 2.33 24.29
C LYS A 116 4.21 3.52 23.95
N VAL A 117 4.55 4.27 22.90
CA VAL A 117 3.74 5.40 22.43
C VAL A 117 2.46 4.91 21.79
N ASP A 118 1.34 5.52 22.13
CA ASP A 118 0.04 5.23 21.52
C ASP A 118 -0.13 6.02 20.21
N PHE A 119 0.34 5.44 19.13
CA PHE A 119 0.22 6.04 17.79
C PHE A 119 -1.20 6.10 17.26
N ARG A 120 -2.19 5.40 17.88
CA ARG A 120 -3.60 5.42 17.43
C ARG A 120 -4.19 6.83 17.42
N LYS A 121 -3.68 7.73 18.26
CA LYS A 121 -4.09 9.14 18.29
C LYS A 121 -3.70 9.92 17.03
N LEU A 122 -2.74 9.41 16.24
CA LEU A 122 -2.29 10.05 15.01
C LEU A 122 -3.26 9.83 13.83
N GLY A 123 -4.15 8.82 13.88
CA GLY A 123 -4.96 8.40 12.74
C GLY A 123 -5.72 9.54 12.06
N VAL A 124 -6.35 10.43 12.84
CA VAL A 124 -7.10 11.59 12.30
C VAL A 124 -6.15 12.56 11.59
N TYR A 125 -5.00 12.86 12.19
CA TYR A 125 -4.02 13.78 11.59
C TYR A 125 -3.41 13.19 10.32
N LEU A 126 -3.09 11.89 10.32
CA LEU A 126 -2.57 11.18 9.16
C LEU A 126 -3.59 11.18 8.01
N LEU A 127 -4.87 10.95 8.31
CA LEU A 127 -5.94 11.00 7.32
C LEU A 127 -6.02 12.37 6.64
N PHE A 128 -6.07 13.46 7.42
CA PHE A 128 -6.13 14.81 6.85
C PHE A 128 -4.85 15.17 6.09
N THR A 129 -3.68 14.73 6.56
CA THR A 129 -2.43 14.98 5.85
C THR A 129 -2.39 14.20 4.53
N LEU A 130 -2.84 12.95 4.51
CA LEU A 130 -2.94 12.15 3.28
C LEU A 130 -3.91 12.78 2.29
N LEU A 131 -5.09 13.24 2.75
CA LEU A 131 -6.04 13.96 1.90
C LEU A 131 -5.40 15.25 1.32
N ALA A 132 -4.64 15.99 2.11
CA ALA A 132 -3.94 17.18 1.63
C ALA A 132 -2.89 16.83 0.57
N VAL A 133 -2.14 15.72 0.73
CA VAL A 133 -1.19 15.21 -0.28
C VAL A 133 -1.92 14.83 -1.57
N ILE A 134 -3.05 14.12 -1.47
CA ILE A 134 -3.85 13.73 -2.65
C ILE A 134 -4.38 14.98 -3.38
N ILE A 135 -4.99 15.92 -2.67
CA ILE A 135 -5.51 17.16 -3.25
C ILE A 135 -4.37 17.98 -3.87
N GLY A 136 -3.25 18.12 -3.16
CA GLY A 136 -2.06 18.81 -3.66
C GLY A 136 -1.50 18.16 -4.93
N SER A 137 -1.50 16.82 -4.99
CA SER A 137 -1.07 16.08 -6.18
C SER A 137 -2.01 16.29 -7.37
N LEU A 138 -3.33 16.29 -7.14
CA LEU A 138 -4.32 16.60 -8.18
C LEU A 138 -4.16 18.03 -8.70
N VAL A 139 -3.98 19.01 -7.82
CA VAL A 139 -3.73 20.41 -8.19
C VAL A 139 -2.41 20.52 -8.97
N ASN A 140 -1.38 19.76 -8.57
CA ASN A 140 -0.09 19.80 -9.27
C ASN A 140 -0.15 19.24 -10.69
N ILE A 141 -1.12 18.40 -11.04
CA ILE A 141 -1.34 17.95 -12.43
C ILE A 141 -1.60 19.15 -13.35
N PHE A 142 -2.32 20.18 -12.86
CA PHE A 142 -2.63 21.39 -13.62
C PHE A 142 -1.50 22.42 -13.57
N ILE A 143 -0.74 22.48 -12.46
CA ILE A 143 0.38 23.43 -12.28
C ILE A 143 1.64 22.95 -13.00
N GLY A 144 1.91 21.65 -13.01
CA GLY A 144 3.09 21.04 -13.60
C GLY A 144 4.41 21.37 -12.86
N SER A 145 4.36 21.73 -11.56
CA SER A 145 5.54 22.11 -10.79
C SER A 145 6.31 20.89 -10.30
N SER A 146 7.57 20.75 -10.75
CA SER A 146 8.48 19.69 -10.30
C SER A 146 8.86 19.84 -8.81
N THR A 147 9.02 21.06 -8.33
CA THR A 147 9.34 21.35 -6.92
C THR A 147 8.17 20.95 -6.01
N LEU A 148 6.94 21.28 -6.40
CA LEU A 148 5.74 20.87 -5.65
C LEU A 148 5.59 19.34 -5.66
N SER A 149 5.80 18.69 -6.80
CA SER A 149 5.78 17.22 -6.93
C SER A 149 6.78 16.58 -5.97
N LEU A 150 8.01 17.07 -5.93
CA LEU A 150 9.04 16.57 -5.01
C LEU A 150 8.64 16.76 -3.54
N GLY A 151 8.14 17.93 -3.18
CA GLY A 151 7.68 18.22 -1.80
C GLY A 151 6.54 17.31 -1.37
N LEU A 152 5.55 17.08 -2.24
CA LEU A 152 4.42 16.17 -1.98
C LEU A 152 4.89 14.71 -1.85
N THR A 153 5.83 14.26 -2.69
CA THR A 153 6.40 12.90 -2.60
C THR A 153 7.14 12.70 -1.28
N VAL A 154 7.98 13.65 -0.86
CA VAL A 154 8.69 13.57 0.43
C VAL A 154 7.71 13.56 1.61
N LEU A 155 6.67 14.41 1.57
CA LEU A 155 5.64 14.44 2.60
C LEU A 155 4.87 13.11 2.64
N SER A 156 4.52 12.54 1.49
CA SER A 156 3.85 11.24 1.36
C SER A 156 4.68 10.11 1.98
N ILE A 157 5.99 10.06 1.71
CA ILE A 157 6.91 9.09 2.33
C ILE A 157 6.83 9.17 3.85
N ILE A 158 6.89 10.38 4.42
CA ILE A 158 6.80 10.58 5.87
C ILE A 158 5.45 10.11 6.40
N VAL A 159 4.37 10.43 5.71
CA VAL A 159 3.01 10.04 6.10
C VAL A 159 2.87 8.52 6.12
N PHE A 160 3.35 7.79 5.09
CA PHE A 160 3.25 6.33 5.07
C PHE A 160 4.16 5.66 6.10
N MET A 161 5.35 6.20 6.39
CA MET A 161 6.14 5.72 7.52
C MET A 161 5.41 5.85 8.87
N LEU A 162 4.66 6.94 9.06
CA LEU A 162 3.84 7.13 10.27
C LEU A 162 2.59 6.24 10.27
N TYR A 163 1.99 5.96 9.09
CA TYR A 163 0.90 4.99 8.97
C TYR A 163 1.34 3.59 9.36
N ILE A 164 2.52 3.14 8.97
CA ILE A 164 3.06 1.83 9.40
C ILE A 164 3.11 1.75 10.94
N LEU A 165 3.57 2.80 11.64
CA LEU A 165 3.57 2.84 13.11
C LEU A 165 2.15 2.76 13.68
N TYR A 166 1.21 3.51 13.08
CA TYR A 166 -0.19 3.56 13.46
C TYR A 166 -0.86 2.19 13.27
N ASP A 167 -0.72 1.59 12.08
CA ASP A 167 -1.38 0.34 11.73
C ASP A 167 -0.84 -0.84 12.55
N MET A 168 0.47 -0.86 12.83
CA MET A 168 1.05 -1.83 13.76
C MET A 168 0.42 -1.76 15.16
N LYS A 169 0.02 -0.56 15.63
CA LYS A 169 -0.70 -0.41 16.89
C LYS A 169 -2.18 -0.78 16.79
N MET A 170 -2.78 -0.57 15.65
CA MET A 170 -4.18 -0.98 15.42
C MET A 170 -4.31 -2.50 15.38
N ILE A 171 -3.36 -3.21 14.77
CA ILE A 171 -3.34 -4.68 14.68
C ILE A 171 -3.33 -5.34 16.08
N ASP A 172 -2.72 -4.71 17.08
CA ASP A 172 -2.59 -5.25 18.46
C ASP A 172 -3.92 -5.73 19.09
N ASN A 173 -5.05 -5.14 18.69
CA ASN A 173 -6.36 -5.43 19.26
C ASN A 173 -7.42 -5.78 18.18
N MET A 174 -7.01 -6.02 16.93
CA MET A 174 -7.95 -6.32 15.85
C MET A 174 -8.63 -7.69 16.01
N ASP A 175 -7.92 -8.67 16.58
CA ASP A 175 -8.44 -10.01 16.81
C ASP A 175 -9.57 -10.04 17.85
N ASP A 176 -9.50 -9.16 18.85
CA ASP A 176 -10.57 -9.03 19.85
C ASP A 176 -11.86 -8.45 19.22
N VAL A 177 -11.74 -7.65 18.15
CA VAL A 177 -12.87 -6.97 17.49
C VAL A 177 -13.43 -7.79 16.33
N PHE A 178 -12.58 -8.38 15.52
CA PHE A 178 -12.97 -8.98 14.23
C PHE A 178 -12.79 -10.50 14.17
N GLY A 179 -12.17 -11.11 15.17
CA GLY A 179 -11.68 -12.48 15.13
C GLY A 179 -10.38 -12.61 14.33
N GLU A 180 -9.61 -13.67 14.61
CA GLU A 180 -8.23 -13.84 14.16
C GLU A 180 -8.07 -13.82 12.63
N GLU A 181 -8.90 -14.60 11.91
CA GLU A 181 -8.77 -14.72 10.45
C GLU A 181 -8.99 -13.39 9.73
N LYS A 182 -10.07 -12.70 10.10
CA LYS A 182 -10.40 -11.41 9.51
C LYS A 182 -9.39 -10.33 9.93
N ALA A 183 -8.97 -10.32 11.18
CA ALA A 183 -7.93 -9.41 11.68
C ALA A 183 -6.61 -9.58 10.94
N ALA A 184 -6.20 -10.83 10.65
CA ALA A 184 -4.96 -11.12 9.92
C ALA A 184 -5.00 -10.57 8.49
N VAL A 185 -6.09 -10.80 7.76
CA VAL A 185 -6.23 -10.33 6.38
C VAL A 185 -6.40 -8.81 6.32
N TYR A 186 -7.20 -8.23 7.22
CA TYR A 186 -7.41 -6.78 7.24
C TYR A 186 -6.16 -6.01 7.68
N GLY A 187 -5.44 -6.49 8.68
CA GLY A 187 -4.15 -5.92 9.07
C GLY A 187 -3.11 -6.01 7.94
N ALA A 188 -3.09 -7.13 7.21
CA ALA A 188 -2.25 -7.28 6.03
C ALA A 188 -2.63 -6.29 4.92
N PHE A 189 -3.93 -6.06 4.69
CA PHE A 189 -4.42 -5.10 3.71
C PHE A 189 -3.97 -3.66 4.02
N GLN A 190 -4.06 -3.23 5.29
CA GLN A 190 -3.59 -1.91 5.69
C GLN A 190 -2.08 -1.75 5.47
N LEU A 191 -1.27 -2.68 5.99
CA LEU A 191 0.18 -2.67 5.80
C LEU A 191 0.60 -2.82 4.34
N TYR A 192 -0.20 -3.51 3.52
CA TYR A 192 0.02 -3.62 2.09
C TYR A 192 -0.12 -2.26 1.39
N ILE A 193 -1.18 -1.51 1.69
CA ILE A 193 -1.38 -0.16 1.15
C ILE A 193 -0.20 0.75 1.52
N ASP A 194 0.24 0.71 2.78
CA ASP A 194 1.37 1.49 3.25
C ASP A 194 2.66 1.14 2.50
N PHE A 195 2.94 -0.17 2.36
CA PHE A 195 4.12 -0.65 1.66
C PHE A 195 4.13 -0.21 0.20
N ILE A 196 3.03 -0.42 -0.52
CA ILE A 196 2.93 -0.12 -1.95
C ILE A 196 3.08 1.38 -2.21
N ASN A 197 2.43 2.22 -1.40
CA ASN A 197 2.55 3.67 -1.56
C ASN A 197 3.96 4.16 -1.22
N LEU A 198 4.54 3.68 -0.12
CA LEU A 198 5.93 3.98 0.26
C LEU A 198 6.91 3.56 -0.85
N PHE A 199 6.72 2.38 -1.44
CA PHE A 199 7.53 1.88 -2.55
C PHE A 199 7.42 2.78 -3.78
N ILE A 200 6.20 3.14 -4.19
CA ILE A 200 5.96 4.01 -5.36
C ILE A 200 6.62 5.38 -5.14
N ASP A 201 6.49 5.96 -3.97
CA ASP A 201 7.03 7.27 -3.67
C ASP A 201 8.57 7.26 -3.62
N ILE A 202 9.18 6.24 -3.03
CA ILE A 202 10.65 6.08 -3.05
C ILE A 202 11.12 5.82 -4.50
N LEU A 203 10.38 5.04 -5.28
CA LEU A 203 10.71 4.77 -6.68
C LEU A 203 10.64 6.05 -7.53
N ARG A 204 9.66 6.92 -7.30
CA ARG A 204 9.57 8.25 -7.95
C ARG A 204 10.74 9.14 -7.58
N LEU A 205 11.23 9.04 -6.34
CA LEU A 205 12.29 9.89 -5.83
C LEU A 205 13.67 9.51 -6.35
N ILE A 206 13.99 8.20 -6.39
CA ILE A 206 15.34 7.70 -6.68
C ILE A 206 15.40 6.67 -7.81
N GLY A 207 14.27 6.28 -8.37
CA GLY A 207 14.18 5.29 -9.44
C GLY A 207 14.79 5.82 -10.75
N LYS A 208 15.41 4.91 -11.50
CA LYS A 208 15.95 5.20 -12.84
C LYS A 208 14.97 4.70 -13.90
N ALA A 209 14.46 5.61 -14.73
CA ALA A 209 13.63 5.28 -15.87
C ALA A 209 14.41 4.44 -16.90
N LYS A 210 13.69 3.74 -17.76
CA LYS A 210 14.26 3.14 -18.98
C LYS A 210 14.56 4.27 -19.96
N ASP A 211 15.67 4.11 -20.70
CA ASP A 211 16.07 4.99 -21.79
C ASP A 211 15.16 4.76 -22.99
#